data_eddb7ff8468175d213971df82c7830f1
#
_entry.id   eddb7ff8468175d213971df82c7830f1
#
_cell.length_a   1.000
_cell.length_b   1.000
_cell.length_c   1.000
_cell.angle_alpha   90.00
_cell.angle_beta   90.00
_cell.angle_gamma   90.00
#
_symmetry.space_group_name_H-M   'P 1'
#
loop_
_entity.id
_entity.type
_entity.pdbx_description
1 polymer ?
#
loop_
_entity_poly.entity_id
_entity_poly.type
_entity_poly.pdbx_seq_one_letter_code
_entity_poly.pdbx_strand_id
1 'polypeptide(L)'
;MSLPACYPDPLDVRYLGTMEGSRVFSLAAPFRYIGSRGTITVPAGFPTDGASVPRMFWSVFQPFGSYFPAAVVHDYLYSWRSVWLKIDRKTADLIFKEAMHNLSIGWLTRGAIYQAVRIGGWRFYQS
;
A
#
# COMPACT_ATOMS: atom_id res chain seq x y z
N MET A 1 12.56 15.22 2.76
CA MET A 1 13.15 13.91 2.49
C MET A 1 12.47 13.32 1.26
N SER A 2 13.23 12.94 0.25
CA SER A 2 12.68 12.41 -0.97
C SER A 2 12.54 10.89 -0.90
N LEU A 3 11.59 10.35 -1.67
CA LEU A 3 11.44 8.90 -1.82
C LEU A 3 12.56 8.33 -2.68
N PRO A 4 12.86 7.03 -2.57
CA PRO A 4 13.82 6.37 -3.46
C PRO A 4 13.42 6.48 -4.93
N ALA A 5 14.38 6.23 -5.83
CA ALA A 5 14.17 6.37 -7.29
C ALA A 5 13.03 5.50 -7.83
N CYS A 6 12.75 4.36 -7.21
CA CYS A 6 11.63 3.49 -7.61
C CYS A 6 10.25 4.12 -7.29
N TYR A 7 10.23 5.20 -6.54
CA TYR A 7 9.05 6.03 -6.29
C TYR A 7 9.31 7.43 -6.87
N PRO A 8 9.19 7.60 -8.20
CA PRO A 8 9.61 8.86 -8.85
C PRO A 8 8.71 10.05 -8.56
N ASP A 9 7.50 9.82 -8.06
CA ASP A 9 6.54 10.88 -7.76
C ASP A 9 6.49 11.16 -6.27
N PRO A 10 6.20 12.42 -5.85
CA PRO A 10 5.86 12.67 -4.45
C PRO A 10 4.52 12.00 -4.13
N LEU A 11 4.37 11.53 -2.90
CA LEU A 11 3.09 11.02 -2.45
C LEU A 11 2.25 12.21 -1.98
N ASP A 12 1.32 12.63 -2.83
CA ASP A 12 0.49 13.80 -2.61
C ASP A 12 -0.93 13.34 -2.32
N VAL A 13 -1.39 13.56 -1.09
CA VAL A 13 -2.69 13.06 -0.63
C VAL A 13 -3.54 14.19 -0.07
N ARG A 14 -4.86 14.05 -0.23
CA ARG A 14 -5.85 14.97 0.33
C ARG A 14 -6.65 14.24 1.39
N TYR A 15 -6.75 14.84 2.57
CA TYR A 15 -7.54 14.27 3.65
C TYR A 15 -9.05 14.44 3.35
N LEU A 16 -9.79 13.33 3.41
CA LEU A 16 -11.23 13.33 3.12
C LEU A 16 -12.09 13.25 4.39
N GLY A 17 -11.51 12.93 5.52
CA GLY A 17 -12.26 12.74 6.76
C GLY A 17 -12.12 11.34 7.30
N THR A 18 -13.00 10.97 8.22
CA THR A 18 -12.97 9.68 8.90
C THR A 18 -14.16 8.84 8.45
N MET A 19 -13.88 7.60 8.04
CA MET A 19 -14.90 6.61 7.68
C MET A 19 -14.61 5.33 8.47
N GLU A 20 -15.64 4.82 9.16
CA GLU A 20 -15.53 3.58 9.95
C GLU A 20 -14.33 3.58 10.91
N GLY A 21 -14.05 4.74 11.52
CA GLY A 21 -12.95 4.88 12.47
C GLY A 21 -11.58 5.04 11.85
N SER A 22 -11.46 5.06 10.53
CA SER A 22 -10.19 5.24 9.82
C SER A 22 -10.14 6.59 9.12
N ARG A 23 -8.96 7.21 9.11
CA ARG A 23 -8.73 8.42 8.31
C ARG A 23 -8.59 8.02 6.86
N VAL A 24 -9.34 8.69 5.99
CA VAL A 24 -9.33 8.39 4.56
C VAL A 24 -8.70 9.56 3.80
N PHE A 25 -7.81 9.20 2.89
CA PHE A 25 -7.15 10.14 2.00
C PHE A 25 -7.43 9.74 0.57
N SER A 26 -7.37 10.69 -0.36
CA SER A 26 -7.32 10.38 -1.78
C SER A 26 -6.03 10.92 -2.36
N LEU A 27 -5.53 10.26 -3.41
CA LEU A 27 -4.36 10.76 -4.12
C LEU A 27 -4.74 12.03 -4.87
N ALA A 28 -3.96 13.10 -4.69
CA ALA A 28 -4.14 14.35 -5.43
C ALA A 28 -3.53 14.27 -6.82
N ALA A 29 -2.57 13.35 -7.03
CA ALA A 29 -1.89 13.13 -8.31
C ALA A 29 -1.56 11.66 -8.45
N PRO A 30 -1.30 11.15 -9.69
CA PRO A 30 -0.89 9.77 -9.86
C PRO A 30 0.40 9.47 -9.11
N PHE A 31 0.49 8.26 -8.57
CA PHE A 31 1.66 7.83 -7.79
C PHE A 31 2.18 6.51 -8.37
N ARG A 32 3.46 6.49 -8.76
CA ARG A 32 4.07 5.35 -9.43
C ARG A 32 5.01 4.61 -8.50
N TYR A 33 5.04 3.28 -8.68
CA TYR A 33 6.07 2.42 -8.11
C TYR A 33 6.70 1.63 -9.25
N ILE A 34 8.02 1.73 -9.42
CA ILE A 34 8.78 1.03 -10.45
C ILE A 34 9.53 -0.12 -9.78
N GLY A 35 8.99 -1.32 -9.90
CA GLY A 35 9.55 -2.50 -9.28
C GLY A 35 10.06 -3.52 -10.28
N SER A 36 10.45 -4.68 -9.79
CA SER A 36 10.99 -5.77 -10.60
C SER A 36 9.99 -6.32 -11.60
N ARG A 37 8.69 -6.16 -11.33
CA ARG A 37 7.61 -6.64 -12.19
C ARG A 37 7.02 -5.56 -13.09
N GLY A 38 7.65 -4.40 -13.14
CA GLY A 38 7.21 -3.28 -13.96
C GLY A 38 6.69 -2.11 -13.13
N THR A 39 6.08 -1.16 -13.82
CA THR A 39 5.57 0.07 -13.21
C THR A 39 4.11 -0.10 -12.85
N ILE A 40 3.79 0.23 -11.60
CA ILE A 40 2.40 0.29 -11.12
C ILE A 40 2.07 1.76 -10.90
N THR A 41 1.02 2.23 -11.56
CA THR A 41 0.55 3.62 -11.43
C THR A 41 -0.76 3.62 -10.67
N VAL A 42 -0.74 4.19 -9.45
CA VAL A 42 -1.96 4.40 -8.69
C VAL A 42 -2.59 5.71 -9.16
N PRO A 43 -3.83 5.70 -9.64
CA PRO A 43 -4.41 6.90 -10.25
C PRO A 43 -4.74 7.98 -9.22
N ALA A 44 -4.77 9.23 -9.69
CA ALA A 44 -5.31 10.32 -8.89
C ALA A 44 -6.74 10.00 -8.47
N GLY A 45 -7.13 10.41 -7.27
CA GLY A 45 -8.47 10.15 -6.74
C GLY A 45 -8.62 8.80 -6.05
N PHE A 46 -7.61 7.93 -6.10
CA PHE A 46 -7.69 6.64 -5.41
C PHE A 46 -7.79 6.86 -3.89
N PRO A 47 -8.83 6.32 -3.22
CA PRO A 47 -8.97 6.47 -1.78
C PRO A 47 -8.14 5.42 -1.04
N THR A 48 -7.44 5.84 0.01
CA THR A 48 -6.64 4.95 0.85
C THR A 48 -6.70 5.40 2.30
N ASP A 49 -6.69 4.46 3.22
CA ASP A 49 -6.53 4.74 4.64
C ASP A 49 -5.11 4.43 5.12
N GLY A 50 -4.24 3.98 4.23
CA GLY A 50 -2.87 3.63 4.56
C GLY A 50 -2.73 2.33 5.33
N ALA A 51 -3.83 1.61 5.52
CA ALA A 51 -3.88 0.45 6.41
C ALA A 51 -4.01 -0.84 5.61
N SER A 52 -2.97 -1.22 4.88
CA SER A 52 -2.88 -2.56 4.30
C SER A 52 -2.75 -3.63 5.39
N VAL A 53 -2.38 -3.21 6.61
CA VAL A 53 -2.28 -4.11 7.77
C VAL A 53 -3.65 -4.21 8.44
N PRO A 54 -4.15 -5.43 8.73
CA PRO A 54 -5.42 -5.59 9.45
C PRO A 54 -5.45 -4.83 10.77
N ARG A 55 -6.62 -4.31 11.14
CA ARG A 55 -6.79 -3.46 12.34
C ARG A 55 -6.26 -4.09 13.62
N MET A 56 -6.37 -5.41 13.75
CA MET A 56 -5.91 -6.10 14.95
C MET A 56 -4.41 -5.92 15.20
N PHE A 57 -3.67 -5.52 14.18
CA PHE A 57 -2.21 -5.31 14.30
C PHE A 57 -1.83 -3.83 14.45
N TRP A 58 -2.80 -2.89 14.47
CA TRP A 58 -2.49 -1.45 14.50
C TRP A 58 -1.81 -1.01 15.79
N SER A 59 -1.97 -1.76 16.87
CA SER A 59 -1.24 -1.46 18.11
C SER A 59 0.27 -1.66 17.96
N VAL A 60 0.69 -2.47 16.99
CA VAL A 60 2.10 -2.76 16.69
C VAL A 60 2.57 -1.98 15.46
N PHE A 61 1.72 -1.85 14.44
CA PHE A 61 2.06 -1.23 13.16
C PHE A 61 1.14 -0.03 12.92
N GLN A 62 1.72 1.16 12.88
CA GLN A 62 0.93 2.38 12.66
C GLN A 62 0.51 2.48 11.19
N PRO A 63 -0.78 2.83 10.91
CA PRO A 63 -1.27 2.91 9.52
C PRO A 63 -0.50 3.87 8.62
N PHE A 64 0.03 4.96 9.17
CA PHE A 64 0.75 5.98 8.41
C PHE A 64 2.24 5.99 8.77
N GLY A 65 2.82 4.82 9.00
CA GLY A 65 4.25 4.70 9.26
C GLY A 65 5.07 4.86 7.99
N SER A 66 6.38 4.60 8.10
CA SER A 66 7.33 4.74 6.98
C SER A 66 6.98 3.85 5.78
N TYR A 67 6.14 2.86 5.94
CA TYR A 67 5.71 1.98 4.86
C TYR A 67 4.50 2.53 4.07
N PHE A 68 3.99 3.72 4.40
CA PHE A 68 2.78 4.26 3.77
C PHE A 68 2.86 4.29 2.23
N PRO A 69 3.95 4.72 1.58
CA PRO A 69 4.01 4.68 0.12
C PRO A 69 3.81 3.27 -0.44
N ALA A 70 4.40 2.25 0.19
CA ALA A 70 4.21 0.86 -0.22
C ALA A 70 2.78 0.40 0.05
N ALA A 71 2.17 0.84 1.16
CA ALA A 71 0.80 0.50 1.51
C ALA A 71 -0.20 1.04 0.48
N VAL A 72 0.02 2.24 -0.04
CA VAL A 72 -0.83 2.82 -1.08
C VAL A 72 -0.82 1.95 -2.33
N VAL A 73 0.35 1.50 -2.77
CA VAL A 73 0.49 0.61 -3.92
C VAL A 73 -0.23 -0.71 -3.66
N HIS A 74 -0.04 -1.28 -2.48
CA HIS A 74 -0.69 -2.55 -2.10
C HIS A 74 -2.22 -2.40 -2.04
N ASP A 75 -2.72 -1.32 -1.45
CA ASP A 75 -4.15 -1.05 -1.39
C ASP A 75 -4.76 -0.97 -2.80
N TYR A 76 -4.05 -0.33 -3.73
CA TYR A 76 -4.52 -0.26 -5.11
C TYR A 76 -4.57 -1.66 -5.74
N LEU A 77 -3.53 -2.48 -5.53
CA LEU A 77 -3.49 -3.83 -6.08
C LEU A 77 -4.57 -4.74 -5.49
N TYR A 78 -4.99 -4.46 -4.26
CA TYR A 78 -6.10 -5.18 -3.62
C TYR A 78 -7.47 -4.68 -4.06
N SER A 79 -7.54 -3.46 -4.62
CA SER A 79 -8.79 -2.83 -5.03
C SER A 79 -9.33 -3.45 -6.32
N TRP A 80 -10.66 -3.51 -6.44
CA TRP A 80 -11.30 -3.87 -7.70
C TRP A 80 -10.89 -2.94 -8.85
N ARG A 81 -10.43 -1.72 -8.53
CA ARG A 81 -9.98 -0.74 -9.53
C ARG A 81 -8.74 -1.18 -10.29
N SER A 82 -7.98 -2.13 -9.75
CA SER A 82 -6.77 -2.65 -10.40
C SER A 82 -7.00 -3.99 -11.09
N VAL A 83 -8.26 -4.47 -11.16
CA VAL A 83 -8.58 -5.81 -11.69
C VAL A 83 -8.04 -6.02 -13.11
N TRP A 84 -7.97 -4.94 -13.90
CA TRP A 84 -7.47 -5.01 -15.27
C TRP A 84 -5.98 -5.37 -15.35
N LEU A 85 -5.22 -5.20 -14.27
CA LEU A 85 -3.81 -5.59 -14.22
C LEU A 85 -3.63 -7.11 -14.10
N LYS A 86 -4.67 -7.85 -13.71
CA LYS A 86 -4.65 -9.31 -13.55
C LYS A 86 -3.54 -9.79 -12.61
N ILE A 87 -3.32 -9.06 -11.52
CA ILE A 87 -2.34 -9.41 -10.50
C ILE A 87 -3.08 -10.16 -9.39
N ASP A 88 -2.65 -11.41 -9.12
CA ASP A 88 -3.25 -12.20 -8.07
C ASP A 88 -2.83 -11.69 -6.67
N ARG A 89 -3.55 -12.16 -5.64
CA ARG A 89 -3.35 -11.68 -4.28
C ARG A 89 -1.92 -11.95 -3.78
N LYS A 90 -1.38 -13.14 -4.06
CA LYS A 90 -0.03 -13.49 -3.62
C LYS A 90 1.01 -12.56 -4.26
N THR A 91 0.87 -12.30 -5.55
CA THR A 91 1.77 -11.39 -6.28
C THR A 91 1.64 -9.97 -5.74
N ALA A 92 0.42 -9.51 -5.44
CA ALA A 92 0.21 -8.20 -4.82
C ALA A 92 0.95 -8.10 -3.48
N ASP A 93 0.90 -9.15 -2.67
CA ASP A 93 1.59 -9.18 -1.37
C ASP A 93 3.11 -9.21 -1.55
N LEU A 94 3.62 -9.92 -2.55
CA LEU A 94 5.05 -9.93 -2.87
C LEU A 94 5.54 -8.57 -3.35
N ILE A 95 4.73 -7.88 -4.15
CA ILE A 95 5.04 -6.51 -4.58
C ILE A 95 5.09 -5.58 -3.37
N PHE A 96 4.18 -5.74 -2.43
CA PHE A 96 4.18 -4.97 -1.19
C PHE A 96 5.47 -5.20 -0.40
N LYS A 97 5.89 -6.46 -0.27
CA LYS A 97 7.13 -6.80 0.41
C LYS A 97 8.35 -6.15 -0.25
N GLU A 98 8.42 -6.23 -1.58
CA GLU A 98 9.48 -5.57 -2.35
C GLU A 98 9.44 -4.05 -2.17
N ALA A 99 8.25 -3.46 -2.24
CA ALA A 99 8.06 -2.02 -2.10
C ALA A 99 8.50 -1.54 -0.72
N MET A 100 8.23 -2.31 0.32
CA MET A 100 8.71 -2.01 1.68
C MET A 100 10.23 -2.14 1.77
N HIS A 101 10.81 -3.15 1.14
CA HIS A 101 12.27 -3.32 1.11
C HIS A 101 12.92 -2.07 0.50
N ASN A 102 12.37 -1.56 -0.59
CA ASN A 102 12.88 -0.39 -1.27
C ASN A 102 12.70 0.92 -0.50
N LEU A 103 11.87 0.90 0.54
CA LEU A 103 11.74 2.01 1.49
C LEU A 103 12.66 1.83 2.71
N SER A 104 13.53 0.84 2.70
CA SER A 104 14.43 0.51 3.80
C SER A 104 13.71 0.08 5.08
N ILE A 105 12.54 -0.50 4.94
CA ILE A 105 11.84 -1.12 6.07
C ILE A 105 12.64 -2.35 6.49
N GLY A 106 13.00 -2.44 7.78
CA GLY A 106 13.81 -3.54 8.30
C GLY A 106 13.17 -4.90 8.04
N TRP A 107 14.02 -5.93 7.88
CA TRP A 107 13.55 -7.26 7.48
C TRP A 107 12.55 -7.86 8.47
N LEU A 108 12.70 -7.57 9.76
CA LEU A 108 11.79 -8.12 10.79
C LEU A 108 10.40 -7.48 10.68
N THR A 109 10.34 -6.15 10.62
CA THR A 109 9.06 -5.42 10.45
C THR A 109 8.41 -5.77 9.13
N ARG A 110 9.18 -5.79 8.05
CA ARG A 110 8.70 -6.13 6.71
C ARG A 110 8.12 -7.54 6.68
N GLY A 111 8.81 -8.50 7.28
CA GLY A 111 8.34 -9.87 7.35
C GLY A 111 7.06 -10.00 8.16
N ALA A 112 6.96 -9.28 9.28
CA ALA A 112 5.76 -9.32 10.12
C ALA A 112 4.55 -8.72 9.39
N ILE A 113 4.73 -7.60 8.70
CA ILE A 113 3.65 -6.98 7.91
C ILE A 113 3.24 -7.91 6.76
N TYR A 114 4.22 -8.51 6.06
CA TYR A 114 3.93 -9.44 4.99
C TYR A 114 3.08 -10.61 5.49
N GLN A 115 3.46 -11.23 6.61
CA GLN A 115 2.68 -12.33 7.17
C GLN A 115 1.27 -11.88 7.58
N ALA A 116 1.14 -10.68 8.13
CA ALA A 116 -0.16 -10.15 8.52
C ALA A 116 -1.11 -10.03 7.32
N VAL A 117 -0.63 -9.51 6.19
CA VAL A 117 -1.47 -9.39 4.99
C VAL A 117 -1.74 -10.75 4.36
N ARG A 118 -0.82 -11.71 4.44
CA ARG A 118 -1.07 -13.08 3.95
C ARG A 118 -2.17 -13.77 4.75
N ILE A 119 -2.16 -13.58 6.07
CA ILE A 119 -3.13 -14.23 6.97
C ILE A 119 -4.50 -13.58 6.88
N GLY A 120 -4.56 -12.23 6.91
CA GLY A 120 -5.81 -11.48 7.04
C GLY A 120 -6.29 -10.77 5.79
N GLY A 121 -5.44 -10.65 4.77
CA GLY A 121 -5.74 -9.80 3.60
C GLY A 121 -6.80 -10.34 2.65
N TRP A 122 -7.09 -11.64 2.69
CA TRP A 122 -8.06 -12.24 1.76
C TRP A 122 -9.43 -11.58 1.81
N ARG A 123 -9.80 -11.00 2.96
CA ARG A 123 -11.10 -10.32 3.15
C ARG A 123 -11.21 -9.05 2.33
N PHE A 124 -10.07 -8.44 1.99
CA PHE A 124 -10.03 -7.12 1.38
C PHE A 124 -9.63 -7.16 -0.09
N TYR A 125 -9.22 -8.34 -0.59
CA TYR A 125 -8.75 -8.45 -1.97
C TYR A 125 -9.93 -8.31 -2.93
N GLN A 126 -9.88 -7.27 -3.75
CA GLN A 126 -10.89 -6.93 -4.77
C GLN A 126 -12.31 -6.73 -4.20
N SER A 127 -12.37 -6.29 -2.97
CA SER A 127 -13.64 -5.91 -2.36
C SER A 127 -14.05 -4.48 -2.70
#